data_cf126377f4bd6a3bfcf727cc5b9d0bb4
#
_entry.id   cf126377f4bd6a3bfcf727cc5b9d0bb4
#
_cell.length_a   1.000
_cell.length_b   1.000
_cell.length_c   1.000
_cell.angle_alpha   90.00
_cell.angle_beta   90.00
_cell.angle_gamma   90.00
#
_symmetry.space_group_name_H-M   'P 1'
#
loop_
_entity.id
_entity.type
_entity.pdbx_description
1 polymer ?
#
loop_
_entity_poly.entity_id
_entity_poly.type
_entity_poly.pdbx_seq_one_letter_code
_entity_poly.pdbx_strand_id
1 'polypeptide(L)'
;MAILLAENRVAPGSPIPSDSEAAALFKTMVAYTGTFTVQGNQVTHYVDASWNEAWTGSQLIRSYKLDGNSLTITTARARHETTGRLGVATLVWERIE
;
A
#
# COMPACT_ATOMS: atom_id res chain seq x y z
N MET A 1 2.17 -7.11 6.96
CA MET A 1 1.34 -7.14 5.73
C MET A 1 0.45 -5.93 5.67
N ALA A 2 0.36 -5.31 4.54
CA ALA A 2 -0.58 -4.21 4.30
C ALA A 2 -1.42 -4.53 3.07
N ILE A 3 -2.73 -4.37 3.18
CA ILE A 3 -3.68 -4.54 2.08
C ILE A 3 -4.61 -3.33 2.11
N LEU A 4 -4.61 -2.57 1.03
CA LEU A 4 -5.40 -1.36 0.88
C LEU A 4 -6.26 -1.49 -0.36
N LEU A 5 -7.55 -1.27 -0.22
CA LEU A 5 -8.52 -1.41 -1.31
C LEU A 5 -9.27 -0.08 -1.46
N ALA A 6 -9.47 0.35 -2.70
CA ALA A 6 -10.31 1.49 -2.98
C ALA A 6 -11.78 1.15 -2.68
N GLU A 7 -12.58 2.17 -2.37
CA GLU A 7 -13.98 1.96 -1.97
C GLU A 7 -14.89 1.52 -3.12
N ASN A 8 -14.57 1.93 -4.34
CA ASN A 8 -15.44 1.75 -5.50
C ASN A 8 -15.05 0.55 -6.39
N ARG A 9 -14.51 -0.48 -5.78
CA ARG A 9 -14.14 -1.68 -6.54
C ARG A 9 -15.37 -2.43 -7.00
N VAL A 10 -15.32 -2.92 -8.24
CA VAL A 10 -16.42 -3.67 -8.88
C VAL A 10 -16.01 -5.12 -9.04
N ALA A 11 -16.86 -6.04 -8.59
CA ALA A 11 -16.62 -7.46 -8.78
C ALA A 11 -16.73 -7.82 -10.25
N PRO A 12 -15.88 -8.74 -10.78
CA PRO A 12 -16.01 -9.20 -12.16
C PRO A 12 -17.29 -10.02 -12.33
N GLY A 13 -17.75 -10.12 -13.57
CA GLY A 13 -18.96 -10.89 -13.90
C GLY A 13 -18.77 -12.40 -13.84
N SER A 14 -17.56 -12.88 -13.68
CA SER A 14 -17.23 -14.31 -13.55
C SER A 14 -16.04 -14.48 -12.60
N PRO A 15 -15.79 -15.72 -12.11
CA PRO A 15 -14.62 -15.98 -11.26
C PRO A 15 -13.29 -15.68 -11.94
N ILE A 16 -13.25 -15.70 -13.27
CA ILE A 16 -12.05 -15.33 -14.03
C ILE A 16 -12.33 -13.98 -14.67
N PRO A 17 -11.70 -12.89 -14.20
CA PRO A 17 -11.93 -11.56 -14.77
C PRO A 17 -11.36 -11.44 -16.18
N SER A 18 -11.99 -10.61 -17.00
CA SER A 18 -11.41 -10.19 -18.28
C SER A 18 -10.17 -9.34 -18.03
N ASP A 19 -9.38 -9.10 -19.09
CA ASP A 19 -8.16 -8.29 -18.97
C ASP A 19 -8.47 -6.89 -18.45
N SER A 20 -9.53 -6.24 -18.91
CA SER A 20 -9.91 -4.91 -18.45
C SER A 20 -10.41 -4.92 -17.00
N GLU A 21 -11.16 -5.95 -16.60
CA GLU A 21 -11.57 -6.13 -15.21
C GLU A 21 -10.37 -6.37 -14.30
N ALA A 22 -9.44 -7.23 -14.73
CA ALA A 22 -8.22 -7.50 -13.97
C ALA A 22 -7.35 -6.23 -13.82
N ALA A 23 -7.23 -5.43 -14.87
CA ALA A 23 -6.50 -4.16 -14.82
C ALA A 23 -7.15 -3.18 -13.82
N ALA A 24 -8.48 -3.07 -13.83
CA ALA A 24 -9.19 -2.23 -12.88
C ALA A 24 -8.98 -2.69 -11.44
N LEU A 25 -9.05 -4.00 -11.18
CA LEU A 25 -8.82 -4.56 -9.85
C LEU A 25 -7.37 -4.33 -9.40
N PHE A 26 -6.40 -4.52 -10.27
CA PHE A 26 -4.99 -4.25 -9.97
C PHE A 26 -4.77 -2.79 -9.57
N LYS A 27 -5.37 -1.85 -10.31
CA LYS A 27 -5.17 -0.41 -10.10
C LYS A 27 -5.89 0.15 -8.88
N THR A 28 -6.79 -0.61 -8.29
CA THR A 28 -7.60 -0.18 -7.13
C THR A 28 -7.18 -0.85 -5.84
N MET A 29 -5.97 -1.39 -5.80
CA MET A 29 -5.43 -2.00 -4.60
C MET A 29 -3.93 -1.74 -4.46
N VAL A 30 -3.45 -1.86 -3.25
CA VAL A 30 -2.04 -1.97 -2.89
C VAL A 30 -1.92 -3.08 -1.87
N ALA A 31 -1.04 -4.04 -2.10
CA ALA A 31 -0.84 -5.13 -1.16
C ALA A 31 0.62 -5.56 -1.14
N TYR A 32 1.20 -5.66 0.03
CA TYR A 32 2.56 -6.16 0.18
C TYR A 32 2.79 -6.72 1.57
N THR A 33 3.84 -7.52 1.68
CA THR A 33 4.29 -8.09 2.94
C THR A 33 5.81 -8.11 2.98
N GLY A 34 6.37 -8.19 4.18
CA GLY A 34 7.80 -8.22 4.38
C GLY A 34 8.18 -7.94 5.81
N THR A 35 9.40 -7.54 6.02
CA THR A 35 9.91 -7.13 7.32
C THR A 35 10.04 -5.61 7.39
N PHE A 36 10.28 -5.09 8.58
CA PHE A 36 10.49 -3.66 8.74
C PHE A 36 11.54 -3.36 9.80
N THR A 37 12.16 -2.19 9.68
CA THR A 37 13.02 -1.62 10.71
C THR A 37 12.55 -0.21 11.03
N VAL A 38 12.82 0.23 12.25
CA VAL A 38 12.41 1.55 12.74
C VAL A 38 13.65 2.32 13.18
N GLN A 39 13.76 3.56 12.74
CA GLN A 39 14.82 4.46 13.16
C GLN A 39 14.26 5.86 13.34
N GLY A 40 14.26 6.36 14.59
CA GLY A 40 13.65 7.65 14.89
C GLY A 40 12.18 7.67 14.56
N ASN A 41 11.76 8.59 13.70
CA ASN A 41 10.37 8.71 13.23
C ASN A 41 10.15 8.10 11.85
N GLN A 42 11.07 7.26 11.39
CA GLN A 42 10.98 6.58 10.09
C GLN A 42 10.86 5.09 10.26
N VAL A 43 10.10 4.47 9.39
CA VAL A 43 10.00 3.02 9.23
C VAL A 43 10.40 2.67 7.80
N THR A 44 11.22 1.63 7.68
CA THR A 44 11.59 1.09 6.37
C THR A 44 10.97 -0.29 6.24
N HIS A 45 10.16 -0.47 5.20
CA HIS A 45 9.59 -1.76 4.85
C HIS A 45 10.45 -2.42 3.79
N TYR A 46 10.83 -3.69 4.03
CA TYR A 46 11.57 -4.52 3.07
C TYR A 46 10.56 -5.48 2.46
N VAL A 47 10.21 -5.25 1.21
CA VAL A 47 9.09 -5.94 0.55
C VAL A 47 9.53 -7.30 0.05
N ASP A 48 8.97 -8.37 0.60
CA ASP A 48 9.25 -9.75 0.19
C ASP A 48 8.30 -10.22 -0.91
N ALA A 49 7.05 -9.78 -0.85
CA ALA A 49 6.03 -10.09 -1.84
C ALA A 49 5.07 -8.93 -1.98
N SER A 50 4.55 -8.74 -3.17
CA SER A 50 3.69 -7.60 -3.48
C SER A 50 2.75 -7.96 -4.62
N TRP A 51 1.58 -7.30 -4.64
CA TRP A 51 0.63 -7.42 -5.77
C TRP A 51 1.25 -6.91 -7.08
N ASN A 52 2.12 -5.94 -6.98
CA ASN A 52 2.88 -5.42 -8.12
C ASN A 52 4.31 -5.92 -7.99
N GLU A 53 4.71 -6.80 -8.89
CA GLU A 53 6.00 -7.45 -8.82
C GLU A 53 7.18 -6.47 -8.89
N ALA A 54 6.95 -5.27 -9.43
CA ALA A 54 7.97 -4.21 -9.44
C ALA A 54 8.36 -3.75 -8.04
N TRP A 55 7.50 -3.96 -7.03
CA TRP A 55 7.78 -3.60 -5.64
C TRP A 55 8.54 -4.68 -4.88
N THR A 56 8.47 -5.93 -5.36
CA THR A 56 9.15 -7.05 -4.70
C THR A 56 10.66 -6.82 -4.69
N GLY A 57 11.28 -6.96 -3.51
CA GLY A 57 12.70 -6.70 -3.31
C GLY A 57 13.04 -5.23 -3.08
N SER A 58 12.06 -4.34 -3.08
CA SER A 58 12.28 -2.91 -2.83
C SER A 58 12.22 -2.56 -1.35
N GLN A 59 12.65 -1.35 -1.04
CA GLN A 59 12.55 -0.77 0.30
C GLN A 59 11.62 0.44 0.23
N LEU A 60 10.66 0.49 1.15
CA LEU A 60 9.73 1.60 1.26
C LEU A 60 10.02 2.36 2.54
N ILE A 61 10.51 3.59 2.41
CA ILE A 61 10.83 4.44 3.56
C ILE A 61 9.65 5.38 3.81
N ARG A 62 9.13 5.36 5.03
CA ARG A 62 7.95 6.13 5.42
C ARG A 62 8.21 6.85 6.74
N SER A 63 7.56 7.98 6.93
CA SER A 63 7.47 8.62 8.24
C SER A 63 6.29 8.03 9.01
N TYR A 64 6.42 7.88 10.31
CA TYR A 64 5.32 7.37 11.12
C TYR A 64 5.14 8.19 12.38
N LYS A 65 3.92 8.17 12.90
CA LYS A 65 3.57 8.74 14.19
C LYS A 65 2.66 7.77 14.91
N LEU A 66 3.00 7.45 16.14
CA LEU A 66 2.21 6.57 16.98
C LEU A 66 1.56 7.41 18.09
N ASP A 67 0.25 7.30 18.22
CA ASP A 67 -0.52 8.03 19.24
C ASP A 67 -1.56 7.08 19.82
N GLY A 68 -1.26 6.54 21.01
CA GLY A 68 -2.09 5.52 21.62
C GLY A 68 -2.24 4.31 20.73
N ASN A 69 -3.44 4.02 20.27
CA ASN A 69 -3.75 2.90 19.38
C ASN A 69 -3.75 3.30 17.89
N SER A 70 -3.44 4.55 17.58
CA SER A 70 -3.43 5.04 16.21
C SER A 70 -2.01 5.12 15.68
N LEU A 71 -1.81 4.54 14.49
CA LEU A 71 -0.56 4.61 13.75
C LEU A 71 -0.81 5.36 12.45
N THR A 72 -0.11 6.48 12.27
CA THR A 72 -0.16 7.25 11.04
C THR A 72 1.13 7.04 10.27
N ILE A 73 1.02 6.59 9.03
CA ILE A 73 2.16 6.39 8.13
C ILE A 73 2.01 7.36 6.97
N THR A 74 3.04 8.15 6.71
CA THR A 74 3.05 9.15 5.65
C THR A 74 4.18 8.84 4.68
N THR A 75 3.86 8.79 3.39
CA THR A 75 4.86 8.59 2.36
C THR A 75 5.59 9.89 2.04
N ALA A 76 6.82 9.78 1.54
CA ALA A 76 7.47 10.93 0.92
C ALA A 76 6.67 11.33 -0.34
N ARG A 77 6.79 12.62 -0.74
CA ARG A 77 6.14 13.08 -1.97
C ARG A 77 6.71 12.31 -3.15
N ALA A 78 5.86 11.59 -3.84
CA ALA A 78 6.25 10.74 -4.95
C ALA A 78 5.11 10.61 -5.95
N ARG A 79 5.44 10.13 -7.14
CA ARG A 79 4.46 9.85 -8.17
C ARG A 79 3.73 8.55 -7.84
N HIS A 80 2.42 8.57 -7.88
CA HIS A 80 1.62 7.37 -7.62
C HIS A 80 1.86 6.32 -8.70
N GLU A 81 2.04 5.08 -8.31
CA GLU A 81 2.40 3.96 -9.20
C GLU A 81 1.41 3.75 -10.35
N THR A 82 0.11 3.92 -10.09
CA THR A 82 -0.92 3.63 -11.08
C THR A 82 -1.54 4.85 -11.73
N THR A 83 -1.51 6.02 -11.10
CA THR A 83 -2.11 7.25 -11.63
C THR A 83 -1.09 8.23 -12.18
N GLY A 84 0.17 8.10 -11.79
CA GLY A 84 1.23 9.03 -12.18
C GLY A 84 1.16 10.40 -11.51
N ARG A 85 0.21 10.62 -10.59
CA ARG A 85 0.07 11.90 -9.89
C ARG A 85 1.10 12.04 -8.79
N LEU A 86 1.69 13.23 -8.68
CA LEU A 86 2.54 13.58 -7.55
C LEU A 86 1.69 13.81 -6.31
N GLY A 87 2.14 13.31 -5.17
CA GLY A 87 1.45 13.53 -3.92
C GLY A 87 2.07 12.79 -2.76
N VAL A 88 1.46 12.96 -1.61
CA VAL A 88 1.80 12.28 -0.36
C VAL A 88 0.60 11.44 0.03
N ALA A 89 0.84 10.17 0.31
CA ALA A 89 -0.20 9.30 0.85
C ALA A 89 -0.07 9.25 2.37
N THR A 90 -1.20 9.36 3.05
CA THR A 90 -1.27 9.23 4.51
C THR A 90 -2.19 8.07 4.84
N LEU A 91 -1.69 7.13 5.63
CA LEU A 91 -2.42 5.94 6.05
C LEU A 91 -2.58 5.99 7.57
N VAL A 92 -3.81 5.83 8.03
CA VAL A 92 -4.11 5.79 9.46
C VAL A 92 -4.59 4.39 9.81
N TRP A 93 -3.92 3.76 10.77
CA TRP A 93 -4.25 2.44 11.27
C TRP A 93 -4.67 2.53 12.72
N GLU A 94 -5.68 1.77 13.10
CA GLU A 94 -6.11 1.67 14.47
C GLU A 94 -5.86 0.25 14.97
N ARG A 95 -5.26 0.17 16.16
CA ARG A 95 -5.02 -1.12 16.81
C ARG A 95 -6.33 -1.63 17.42
N ILE A 96 -6.70 -2.85 17.09
CA ILE A 96 -7.96 -3.44 17.55
C ILE A 96 -7.81 -4.43 18.71
N GLU A 97 -6.57 -4.63 19.20
CA GLU A 97 -6.33 -5.45 20.39
C GLU A 97 -5.23 -4.87 21.28
#